data_e3908e65175a6d2be50f9314524f7b5d
#
_entry.id   e3908e65175a6d2be50f9314524f7b5d
#
_cell.length_a   1.000
_cell.length_b   1.000
_cell.length_c   1.000
_cell.angle_alpha   90.00
_cell.angle_beta   90.00
_cell.angle_gamma   90.00
#
_symmetry.space_group_name_H-M   'P 1'
#
loop_
_entity.id
_entity.type
_entity.pdbx_description
1 polymer ?
#
loop_
_entity_poly.entity_id
_entity_poly.type
_entity_poly.pdbx_seq_one_letter_code
_entity_poly.pdbx_strand_id
1 'polypeptide(L)'
;MKVIRPGGAPHEEPRGVVGGHEVSRATTGTDSNIFMGIFRLPAGARSRPHFHANCESACYMLSGRMRIMWGDKLEHVVELERGDMLYVPPHETHVLENPSTDEDAEYVVARDSPTEDAVEVPWARR
;
A
#
# COMPACT_ATOMS: atom_id res chain seq x y z
N MET A 1 20.24 10.94 -13.33
CA MET A 1 18.76 10.86 -13.33
C MET A 1 18.32 9.65 -14.11
N LYS A 2 17.18 9.07 -13.71
CA LYS A 2 16.66 7.87 -14.36
C LYS A 2 15.14 7.94 -14.49
N VAL A 3 14.63 7.56 -15.66
CA VAL A 3 13.19 7.48 -15.93
C VAL A 3 12.79 6.00 -15.88
N ILE A 4 11.78 5.68 -15.08
CA ILE A 4 11.21 4.35 -15.01
C ILE A 4 9.84 4.41 -15.69
N ARG A 5 9.76 3.81 -16.87
CA ARG A 5 8.54 3.81 -17.67
C ARG A 5 7.59 2.70 -17.24
N PRO A 6 6.26 2.90 -17.39
CA PRO A 6 5.31 1.81 -17.17
C PRO A 6 5.53 0.70 -18.21
N GLY A 7 5.05 -0.51 -17.96
CA GLY A 7 5.10 -1.63 -18.88
C GLY A 7 5.88 -2.84 -18.38
N GLY A 8 6.39 -2.81 -17.17
CA GLY A 8 6.91 -4.00 -16.53
C GLY A 8 5.79 -5.00 -16.22
N ALA A 9 6.14 -6.28 -16.06
CA ALA A 9 5.16 -7.29 -15.68
C ALA A 9 4.61 -6.98 -14.29
N PRO A 10 3.28 -6.96 -14.10
CA PRO A 10 2.70 -6.81 -12.77
C PRO A 10 3.10 -7.98 -11.88
N HIS A 11 3.26 -7.72 -10.59
CA HIS A 11 3.50 -8.78 -9.61
C HIS A 11 2.58 -8.62 -8.41
N GLU A 12 2.15 -9.74 -7.84
CA GLU A 12 1.34 -9.76 -6.63
C GLU A 12 2.22 -9.62 -5.42
N GLU A 13 1.85 -8.69 -4.54
CA GLU A 13 2.39 -8.61 -3.21
C GLU A 13 1.71 -9.64 -2.30
N PRO A 14 2.39 -10.12 -1.23
CA PRO A 14 1.79 -11.12 -0.34
C PRO A 14 0.48 -10.72 0.32
N ARG A 15 0.15 -9.44 0.31
CA ARG A 15 -1.06 -8.89 0.93
C ARG A 15 -2.22 -8.64 -0.05
N GLY A 16 -2.15 -9.23 -1.24
CA GLY A 16 -3.23 -9.14 -2.24
C GLY A 16 -3.20 -7.88 -3.11
N VAL A 17 -2.22 -7.01 -2.94
CA VAL A 17 -2.00 -5.86 -3.83
C VAL A 17 -1.16 -6.24 -5.03
N VAL A 18 -1.38 -5.55 -6.14
CA VAL A 18 -0.62 -5.76 -7.37
C VAL A 18 0.22 -4.53 -7.64
N GLY A 19 1.53 -4.70 -7.76
CA GLY A 19 2.49 -3.66 -8.10
C GLY A 19 3.21 -3.95 -9.41
N GLY A 20 4.19 -3.13 -9.77
CA GLY A 20 5.00 -3.35 -10.97
C GLY A 20 5.58 -2.09 -11.59
N HIS A 21 5.15 -0.92 -11.13
CA HIS A 21 5.70 0.34 -11.62
C HIS A 21 6.18 1.15 -10.41
N GLU A 22 7.50 1.23 -10.24
CA GLU A 22 8.06 1.78 -9.01
C GLU A 22 9.45 2.39 -9.22
N VAL A 23 9.79 3.33 -8.35
CA VAL A 23 11.16 3.78 -8.10
C VAL A 23 11.65 3.01 -6.88
N SER A 24 12.64 2.15 -7.08
CA SER A 24 13.18 1.28 -6.04
C SER A 24 14.66 1.01 -6.30
N ARG A 25 15.32 0.29 -5.41
CA ARG A 25 16.70 -0.15 -5.67
C ARG A 25 16.80 -1.02 -6.92
N ALA A 26 15.81 -1.87 -7.14
CA ALA A 26 15.78 -2.74 -8.30
C ALA A 26 15.68 -1.96 -9.62
N THR A 27 14.86 -0.92 -9.66
CA THR A 27 14.65 -0.15 -10.89
C THR A 27 15.71 0.93 -11.11
N THR A 28 16.30 1.47 -10.07
CA THR A 28 17.36 2.49 -10.18
C THR A 28 18.74 1.89 -10.34
N GLY A 29 18.96 0.67 -9.86
CA GLY A 29 20.29 0.06 -9.81
C GLY A 29 21.22 0.75 -8.82
N THR A 30 20.70 1.41 -7.79
CA THR A 30 21.45 2.18 -6.81
C THR A 30 21.07 1.76 -5.39
N ASP A 31 21.80 2.28 -4.40
CA ASP A 31 21.48 2.11 -2.97
C ASP A 31 20.48 3.18 -2.48
N SER A 32 19.51 3.52 -3.30
CA SER A 32 18.48 4.50 -2.95
C SER A 32 17.76 4.14 -1.64
N ASN A 33 17.45 5.15 -0.84
CA ASN A 33 16.75 4.98 0.44
C ASN A 33 15.24 5.31 0.33
N ILE A 34 14.78 5.68 -0.86
CA ILE A 34 13.38 6.01 -1.08
C ILE A 34 12.69 4.93 -1.91
N PHE A 35 11.39 4.88 -1.76
CA PHE A 35 10.53 4.05 -2.60
C PHE A 35 9.29 4.85 -3.00
N MET A 36 8.89 4.73 -4.26
CA MET A 36 7.59 5.19 -4.72
C MET A 36 7.07 4.20 -5.74
N GLY A 37 5.85 3.73 -5.55
CA GLY A 37 5.24 2.76 -6.46
C GLY A 37 3.76 3.02 -6.69
N ILE A 38 3.26 2.53 -7.82
CA ILE A 38 1.83 2.51 -8.13
C ILE A 38 1.34 1.10 -7.89
N PHE A 39 0.28 1.00 -7.09
CA PHE A 39 -0.32 -0.27 -6.72
C PHE A 39 -1.79 -0.29 -7.08
N ARG A 40 -2.29 -1.51 -7.23
CA ARG A 40 -3.70 -1.78 -7.48
C ARG A 40 -4.20 -2.77 -6.44
N LEU A 41 -5.34 -2.44 -5.83
CA LEU A 41 -6.07 -3.36 -4.97
C LEU A 41 -7.32 -3.79 -5.75
N PRO A 42 -7.39 -5.05 -6.18
CA PRO A 42 -8.53 -5.52 -6.97
C PRO A 42 -9.85 -5.38 -6.22
N ALA A 43 -10.94 -5.28 -6.99
CA ALA A 43 -12.30 -5.23 -6.42
C ALA A 43 -12.53 -6.38 -5.45
N GLY A 44 -13.06 -6.08 -4.27
CA GLY A 44 -13.35 -7.05 -3.23
C GLY A 44 -12.13 -7.59 -2.47
N ALA A 45 -10.91 -7.22 -2.85
CA ALA A 45 -9.70 -7.69 -2.17
C ALA A 45 -9.51 -7.00 -0.83
N ARG A 46 -8.82 -7.71 0.07
CA ARG A 46 -8.53 -7.22 1.42
C ARG A 46 -7.17 -7.76 1.86
N SER A 47 -6.35 -6.89 2.41
CA SER A 47 -5.09 -7.31 3.02
C SER A 47 -5.34 -8.01 4.36
N ARG A 48 -4.33 -8.72 4.85
CA ARG A 48 -4.32 -9.18 6.24
C ARG A 48 -3.92 -8.04 7.16
N PRO A 49 -4.30 -8.08 8.45
CA PRO A 49 -3.82 -7.10 9.41
C PRO A 49 -2.31 -7.15 9.52
N HIS A 50 -1.67 -6.00 9.45
CA HIS A 50 -0.22 -5.90 9.51
C HIS A 50 0.21 -4.49 9.92
N PHE A 51 1.48 -4.37 10.32
CA PHE A 51 2.13 -3.08 10.48
C PHE A 51 3.50 -3.11 9.81
N HIS A 52 4.04 -1.93 9.51
CA HIS A 52 5.38 -1.78 8.96
C HIS A 52 6.34 -1.44 10.09
N ALA A 53 7.37 -2.27 10.28
CA ALA A 53 8.28 -2.11 11.41
C ALA A 53 9.40 -1.09 11.15
N ASN A 54 9.73 -0.84 9.88
CA ASN A 54 10.94 -0.11 9.50
C ASN A 54 10.70 1.18 8.71
N CYS A 55 9.47 1.54 8.43
CA CYS A 55 9.21 2.72 7.59
C CYS A 55 7.87 3.37 7.88
N GLU A 56 7.78 4.63 7.53
CA GLU A 56 6.51 5.33 7.37
C GLU A 56 6.18 5.46 5.89
N SER A 57 4.91 5.61 5.56
CA SER A 57 4.49 5.75 4.18
C SER A 57 3.38 6.77 4.01
N ALA A 58 3.29 7.28 2.79
CA ALA A 58 2.21 8.14 2.36
C ALA A 58 1.56 7.53 1.13
N CYS A 59 0.24 7.63 1.04
CA CYS A 59 -0.51 7.13 -0.11
C CYS A 59 -1.29 8.27 -0.76
N TYR A 60 -1.47 8.16 -2.07
CA TYR A 60 -2.33 9.06 -2.84
C TYR A 60 -3.26 8.24 -3.72
N MET A 61 -4.57 8.44 -3.57
CA MET A 61 -5.58 7.70 -4.34
C MET A 61 -5.69 8.26 -5.75
N LEU A 62 -5.44 7.41 -6.74
CA LEU A 62 -5.55 7.75 -8.17
C LEU A 62 -6.96 7.47 -8.70
N SER A 63 -7.55 6.34 -8.33
CA SER A 63 -8.88 5.93 -8.79
C SER A 63 -9.47 4.88 -7.85
N GLY A 64 -10.78 4.69 -7.94
CA GLY A 64 -11.49 3.74 -7.09
C GLY A 64 -11.65 4.24 -5.67
N ARG A 65 -12.00 3.32 -4.79
CA ARG A 65 -12.20 3.57 -3.36
C ARG A 65 -11.44 2.55 -2.54
N MET A 66 -11.02 2.97 -1.36
CA MET A 66 -10.33 2.09 -0.43
C MET A 66 -10.83 2.36 0.98
N ARG A 67 -11.05 1.29 1.73
CA ARG A 67 -11.38 1.38 3.16
C ARG A 67 -10.16 0.98 3.95
N ILE A 68 -9.78 1.83 4.90
CA ILE A 68 -8.67 1.56 5.81
C ILE A 68 -9.24 1.32 7.20
N MET A 69 -8.88 0.19 7.79
CA MET A 69 -9.14 -0.08 9.21
C MET A 69 -7.81 -0.05 9.93
N TRP A 70 -7.74 0.64 11.06
CA TRP A 70 -6.50 0.72 11.83
C TRP A 70 -6.76 0.77 13.33
N GLY A 71 -5.68 0.64 14.08
CA GLY A 71 -5.69 0.58 15.53
C GLY A 71 -5.47 -0.84 16.04
N ASP A 72 -5.20 -0.98 17.31
CA ASP A 72 -4.87 -2.28 17.92
C ASP A 72 -5.99 -3.31 17.76
N LYS A 73 -7.23 -2.82 17.70
CA LYS A 73 -8.43 -3.66 17.50
C LYS A 73 -9.11 -3.38 16.17
N LEU A 74 -8.41 -2.69 15.25
CA LEU A 74 -8.98 -2.26 13.97
C LEU A 74 -10.29 -1.47 14.16
N GLU A 75 -10.36 -0.70 15.24
CA GLU A 75 -11.57 0.02 15.65
C GLU A 75 -11.82 1.29 14.86
N HIS A 76 -10.80 1.82 14.20
CA HIS A 76 -10.94 3.02 13.38
C HIS A 76 -11.14 2.63 11.92
N VAL A 77 -12.04 3.32 11.24
CA VAL A 77 -12.34 3.07 9.84
C VAL A 77 -12.42 4.39 9.09
N VAL A 78 -11.78 4.47 7.94
CA VAL A 78 -11.91 5.60 7.02
C VAL A 78 -12.01 5.10 5.59
N GLU A 79 -12.79 5.79 4.77
CA GLU A 79 -12.85 5.55 3.34
C GLU A 79 -12.08 6.63 2.59
N LEU A 80 -11.29 6.19 1.62
CA LEU A 80 -10.50 7.05 0.75
C LEU A 80 -11.09 7.02 -0.66
N GLU A 81 -11.15 8.19 -1.27
CA GLU A 81 -11.58 8.38 -2.65
C GLU A 81 -10.45 9.01 -3.45
N ARG A 82 -10.63 9.08 -4.76
CA ARG A 82 -9.70 9.76 -5.66
C ARG A 82 -9.33 11.13 -5.13
N GLY A 83 -8.03 11.40 -5.05
CA GLY A 83 -7.49 12.67 -4.57
C GLY A 83 -7.16 12.69 -3.09
N ASP A 84 -7.60 11.71 -2.31
CA ASP A 84 -7.28 11.65 -0.89
C ASP A 84 -5.84 11.19 -0.68
N MET A 85 -5.24 11.67 0.39
CA MET A 85 -3.93 11.25 0.86
C MET A 85 -4.05 10.59 2.22
N LEU A 86 -3.22 9.58 2.46
CA LEU A 86 -3.16 8.85 3.73
C LEU A 86 -1.72 8.84 4.24
N TYR A 87 -1.55 9.12 5.51
CA TYR A 87 -0.28 8.90 6.20
C TYR A 87 -0.37 7.64 7.06
N VAL A 88 0.61 6.74 6.91
CA VAL A 88 0.70 5.50 7.70
C VAL A 88 1.98 5.55 8.52
N PRO A 89 1.89 5.75 9.85
CA PRO A 89 3.06 5.72 10.71
C PRO A 89 3.63 4.30 10.85
N PRO A 90 4.91 4.16 11.26
CA PRO A 90 5.44 2.85 11.60
C PRO A 90 4.66 2.24 12.76
N HIS A 91 4.60 0.92 12.80
CA HIS A 91 3.97 0.13 13.86
C HIS A 91 2.44 0.29 14.01
N GLU A 92 1.78 1.01 13.11
CA GLU A 92 0.32 1.13 13.12
C GLU A 92 -0.32 -0.07 12.43
N THR A 93 -0.99 -0.91 13.19
CA THR A 93 -1.73 -2.07 12.63
C THR A 93 -2.88 -1.56 11.76
N HIS A 94 -2.95 -2.07 10.53
CA HIS A 94 -3.99 -1.65 9.59
C HIS A 94 -4.35 -2.75 8.59
N VAL A 95 -5.48 -2.54 7.93
CA VAL A 95 -6.00 -3.38 6.84
C VAL A 95 -6.42 -2.46 5.70
N LEU A 96 -6.05 -2.82 4.49
CA LEU A 96 -6.54 -2.19 3.27
C LEU A 96 -7.65 -3.07 2.70
N GLU A 97 -8.79 -2.47 2.37
CA GLU A 97 -9.91 -3.17 1.78
C GLU A 97 -10.47 -2.37 0.60
N ASN A 98 -10.73 -3.05 -0.51
CA ASN A 98 -11.50 -2.45 -1.59
C ASN A 98 -12.97 -2.86 -1.42
N PRO A 99 -13.85 -1.94 -1.01
CA PRO A 99 -15.26 -2.27 -0.74
C PRO A 99 -16.09 -2.43 -2.01
N SER A 100 -15.54 -2.09 -3.17
CA SER A 100 -16.26 -2.20 -4.44
C SER A 100 -16.31 -3.64 -4.92
N THR A 101 -17.38 -4.02 -5.59
CA THR A 101 -17.54 -5.34 -6.19
C THR A 101 -17.09 -5.38 -7.65
N ASP A 102 -16.88 -4.23 -8.28
CA ASP A 102 -16.65 -4.14 -9.73
C ASP A 102 -15.54 -3.19 -10.15
N GLU A 103 -14.94 -2.42 -9.23
CA GLU A 103 -13.94 -1.43 -9.56
C GLU A 103 -12.66 -1.63 -8.74
N ASP A 104 -11.51 -1.72 -9.43
CA ASP A 104 -10.21 -1.76 -8.78
C ASP A 104 -9.86 -0.38 -8.20
N ALA A 105 -9.05 -0.36 -7.16
CA ALA A 105 -8.48 0.86 -6.61
C ALA A 105 -7.03 0.98 -7.02
N GLU A 106 -6.62 2.16 -7.51
CA GLU A 106 -5.22 2.45 -7.81
C GLU A 106 -4.72 3.57 -6.90
N TYR A 107 -3.50 3.41 -6.42
CA TYR A 107 -2.91 4.37 -5.51
C TYR A 107 -1.39 4.38 -5.61
N VAL A 108 -0.81 5.52 -5.25
CA VAL A 108 0.64 5.68 -5.13
C VAL A 108 1.03 5.47 -3.68
N VAL A 109 2.13 4.76 -3.46
CA VAL A 109 2.77 4.65 -2.14
C VAL A 109 4.16 5.22 -2.23
N ALA A 110 4.49 6.13 -1.33
CA ALA A 110 5.83 6.64 -1.11
C ALA A 110 6.27 6.26 0.30
N ARG A 111 7.50 5.81 0.47
CA ARG A 111 8.03 5.50 1.80
C ARG A 111 9.53 5.83 1.89
N ASP A 112 10.01 5.98 3.10
CA ASP A 112 11.36 6.43 3.42
C ASP A 112 12.36 5.28 3.60
N SER A 113 12.01 4.10 3.11
CA SER A 113 12.87 2.91 3.17
C SER A 113 12.83 2.16 1.84
N PRO A 114 13.97 1.57 1.42
CA PRO A 114 13.99 0.74 0.22
C PRO A 114 13.24 -0.58 0.38
N THR A 115 13.04 -1.01 1.62
CA THR A 115 12.37 -2.26 1.96
C THR A 115 11.21 -2.00 2.91
N GLU A 116 10.29 -2.94 2.96
CA GLU A 116 9.13 -2.90 3.83
C GLU A 116 9.11 -4.16 4.69
N ASP A 117 9.38 -3.99 5.99
CA ASP A 117 9.27 -5.09 6.96
C ASP A 117 7.83 -5.12 7.49
N ALA A 118 6.96 -5.77 6.73
CA ALA A 118 5.58 -5.95 7.14
C ALA A 118 5.47 -7.12 8.11
N VAL A 119 4.86 -6.86 9.25
CA VAL A 119 4.61 -7.86 10.29
C VAL A 119 3.12 -8.14 10.34
N GLU A 120 2.72 -9.35 9.96
CA GLU A 120 1.31 -9.76 10.05
C GLU A 120 0.94 -10.05 11.50
N VAL A 121 -0.28 -9.67 11.86
CA VAL A 121 -0.85 -9.93 13.19
C VAL A 121 -2.20 -10.64 13.03
N PRO A 122 -2.65 -11.37 14.06
CA PRO A 122 -3.97 -12.00 14.02
C PRO A 122 -5.09 -10.96 13.88
N TRP A 123 -6.20 -11.34 13.26
CA TRP A 123 -7.40 -10.52 13.24
C TRP A 123 -7.85 -10.19 14.66
N ALA A 124 -8.09 -8.91 14.90
CA ALA A 124 -8.62 -8.49 16.18
C ALA A 124 -10.06 -9.00 16.37
N ARG A 125 -10.36 -9.51 17.55
CA ARG A 125 -11.73 -9.87 17.90
C ARG A 125 -12.46 -8.62 18.37
N ARG A 126 -13.59 -8.41 17.79
CA ARG A 126 -14.48 -7.31 18.16
C ARG A 126 -15.55 -7.77 19.12
#